data_86d7e756b5bd094794c8596913036641
#
_entry.id   86d7e756b5bd094794c8596913036641
#
_cell.length_a   1.000
_cell.length_b   1.000
_cell.length_c   1.000
_cell.angle_alpha   90.00
_cell.angle_beta   90.00
_cell.angle_gamma   90.00
#
_symmetry.space_group_name_H-M   'P 1'
#
loop_
_entity.id
_entity.type
_entity.pdbx_description
1 polymer ?
#
loop_
_entity_poly.entity_id
_entity_poly.type
_entity_poly.pdbx_seq_one_letter_code
_entity_poly.pdbx_strand_id
1 'polypeptide(L)'
;MEFTRTATSPDGDAPTRERVARTILENGPSTAADLARRLDLTPAAVRRHLDHLTFEGVVESRDQKVYGTRGRGRPAKVFALTEAGRDSFEQQYDDLAVLALRFLSETQGEEAVVEFARRRVAFVERDYAAVMAIDPDLTPAEALARVFTQQGYAASVRDLPLASGQSVPQLCQQHCPVSHVAHEFPQLCEAETEAIASVLGTHVQRLATIAHGDGVCTTCIPQTLKTDLEQVPQKEQS
;
A
#
# COMPACT_ATOMS: atom_id res chain seq x y z
N MET A 1 45.88 -14.21 24.06
CA MET A 1 45.10 -13.06 23.57
C MET A 1 44.17 -13.59 22.44
N GLU A 2 42.96 -13.82 22.83
CA GLU A 2 41.94 -14.45 21.97
C GLU A 2 41.16 -13.31 21.27
N PHE A 3 41.30 -13.22 19.94
CA PHE A 3 40.52 -12.29 19.12
C PHE A 3 39.12 -12.88 18.92
N THR A 4 38.18 -12.45 19.74
CA THR A 4 36.75 -12.74 19.56
C THR A 4 36.28 -12.02 18.30
N ARG A 5 36.06 -12.74 17.19
CA ARG A 5 35.32 -12.27 16.02
C ARG A 5 33.89 -12.11 16.43
N THR A 6 33.43 -10.90 16.66
CA THR A 6 32.03 -10.56 16.73
C THR A 6 31.41 -10.80 15.35
N ALA A 7 30.62 -11.85 15.24
CA ALA A 7 29.75 -12.08 14.09
C ALA A 7 28.72 -10.95 14.06
N THR A 8 28.84 -10.06 13.08
CA THR A 8 27.85 -9.00 12.82
C THR A 8 26.56 -9.67 12.38
N SER A 9 25.49 -9.52 13.15
CA SER A 9 24.16 -10.01 12.83
C SER A 9 23.70 -9.46 11.47
N PRO A 10 22.96 -10.19 10.65
CA PRO A 10 22.47 -9.75 9.35
C PRO A 10 21.64 -8.45 9.41
N ASP A 11 20.99 -8.15 10.53
CA ASP A 11 20.25 -6.90 10.76
C ASP A 11 21.14 -5.65 10.91
N GLY A 12 22.40 -5.77 11.30
CA GLY A 12 23.33 -4.64 11.41
C GLY A 12 23.79 -4.07 10.05
N ASP A 13 23.61 -4.80 8.97
CA ASP A 13 23.99 -4.39 7.61
C ASP A 13 22.91 -3.57 6.90
N ALA A 14 21.61 -3.69 7.29
CA ALA A 14 20.52 -2.98 6.68
C ALA A 14 20.64 -1.44 6.79
N PRO A 15 20.94 -0.85 7.96
CA PRO A 15 21.15 0.60 8.07
C PRO A 15 22.33 1.11 7.22
N THR A 16 23.36 0.30 7.06
CA THR A 16 24.52 0.67 6.24
C THR A 16 24.22 0.61 4.75
N ARG A 17 23.42 -0.37 4.30
CA ARG A 17 22.96 -0.44 2.91
C ARG A 17 22.11 0.77 2.54
N GLU A 18 21.18 1.15 3.39
CA GLU A 18 20.37 2.35 3.20
C GLU A 18 21.24 3.60 3.11
N ARG A 19 22.23 3.75 3.98
CA ARG A 19 23.19 4.87 3.93
C ARG A 19 23.97 4.92 2.62
N VAL A 20 24.39 3.76 2.09
CA VAL A 20 25.07 3.68 0.77
C VAL A 20 24.13 4.14 -0.35
N ALA A 21 22.91 3.64 -0.39
CA ALA A 21 21.90 4.03 -1.39
C ALA A 21 21.55 5.52 -1.29
N ARG A 22 21.33 6.04 -0.08
CA ARG A 22 21.06 7.46 0.20
C ARG A 22 22.21 8.36 -0.25
N THR A 23 23.47 7.94 -0.01
CA THR A 23 24.64 8.70 -0.47
C THR A 23 24.70 8.77 -2.01
N ILE A 24 24.27 7.72 -2.71
CA ILE A 24 24.14 7.75 -4.19
C ILE A 24 23.00 8.67 -4.61
N LEU A 25 21.88 8.68 -3.88
CA LEU A 25 20.76 9.59 -4.15
C LEU A 25 21.18 11.04 -4.10
N GLU A 26 21.88 11.42 -3.02
CA GLU A 26 22.28 12.80 -2.72
C GLU A 26 23.40 13.32 -3.61
N ASN A 27 24.33 12.44 -4.00
CA ASN A 27 25.56 12.84 -4.71
C ASN A 27 25.60 12.41 -6.17
N GLY A 28 24.59 11.67 -6.64
CA GLY A 28 24.54 11.08 -7.98
C GLY A 28 25.43 9.85 -8.13
N PRO A 29 25.62 9.38 -9.37
CA PRO A 29 26.41 8.19 -9.66
C PRO A 29 27.81 8.27 -9.09
N SER A 30 28.19 7.29 -8.27
CA SER A 30 29.42 7.31 -7.47
C SER A 30 30.21 6.02 -7.60
N THR A 31 31.55 6.10 -7.49
CA THR A 31 32.38 4.89 -7.43
C THR A 31 32.40 4.29 -6.02
N ALA A 32 32.71 2.99 -5.91
CA ALA A 32 32.87 2.36 -4.60
C ALA A 32 33.92 3.04 -3.72
N ALA A 33 34.95 3.63 -4.33
CA ALA A 33 36.02 4.35 -3.60
C ALA A 33 35.51 5.70 -3.05
N ASP A 34 34.68 6.42 -3.83
CA ASP A 34 34.10 7.69 -3.39
C ASP A 34 33.08 7.47 -2.25
N LEU A 35 32.24 6.45 -2.37
CA LEU A 35 31.30 6.06 -1.32
C LEU A 35 32.03 5.63 -0.04
N ALA A 36 33.10 4.84 -0.16
CA ALA A 36 33.87 4.40 0.97
C ALA A 36 34.49 5.60 1.76
N ARG A 37 34.99 6.57 1.02
CA ARG A 37 35.58 7.80 1.59
C ARG A 37 34.51 8.66 2.28
N ARG A 38 33.32 8.81 1.67
CA ARG A 38 32.21 9.63 2.22
C ARG A 38 31.59 9.00 3.47
N LEU A 39 31.51 7.68 3.50
CA LEU A 39 30.83 6.93 4.57
C LEU A 39 31.78 6.48 5.68
N ASP A 40 33.08 6.75 5.54
CA ASP A 40 34.12 6.24 6.43
C ASP A 40 34.10 4.70 6.55
N LEU A 41 33.98 4.03 5.39
CA LEU A 41 33.96 2.59 5.26
C LEU A 41 35.12 2.09 4.41
N THR A 42 35.42 0.80 4.53
CA THR A 42 36.41 0.18 3.62
C THR A 42 35.78 -0.02 2.23
N PRO A 43 36.55 0.11 1.13
CA PRO A 43 36.05 -0.17 -0.22
C PRO A 43 35.49 -1.59 -0.39
N ALA A 44 35.98 -2.57 0.39
CA ALA A 44 35.49 -3.93 0.39
C ALA A 44 34.11 -4.05 1.01
N ALA A 45 33.88 -3.35 2.14
CA ALA A 45 32.54 -3.30 2.77
C ALA A 45 31.51 -2.63 1.84
N VAL A 46 31.87 -1.49 1.24
CA VAL A 46 30.99 -0.80 0.28
C VAL A 46 30.66 -1.68 -0.92
N ARG A 47 31.64 -2.42 -1.49
CA ARG A 47 31.35 -3.32 -2.62
C ARG A 47 30.35 -4.40 -2.23
N ARG A 48 30.45 -5.00 -1.04
CA ARG A 48 29.47 -6.00 -0.57
C ARG A 48 28.06 -5.40 -0.52
N HIS A 49 27.91 -4.18 -0.02
CA HIS A 49 26.61 -3.50 0.00
C HIS A 49 26.11 -3.16 -1.41
N LEU A 50 26.99 -2.69 -2.31
CA LEU A 50 26.66 -2.41 -3.70
C LEU A 50 26.25 -3.67 -4.47
N ASP A 51 26.92 -4.81 -4.22
CA ASP A 51 26.56 -6.10 -4.83
C ASP A 51 25.14 -6.51 -4.39
N HIS A 52 24.81 -6.34 -3.11
CA HIS A 52 23.48 -6.62 -2.58
C HIS A 52 22.41 -5.69 -3.17
N LEU A 53 22.66 -4.38 -3.16
CA LEU A 53 21.74 -3.38 -3.74
C LEU A 53 21.55 -3.58 -5.26
N THR A 54 22.59 -4.08 -5.96
CA THR A 54 22.50 -4.44 -7.38
C THR A 54 21.64 -5.69 -7.59
N PHE A 55 21.79 -6.67 -6.71
CA PHE A 55 20.97 -7.89 -6.74
C PHE A 55 19.49 -7.58 -6.45
N GLU A 56 19.21 -6.67 -5.54
CA GLU A 56 17.86 -6.18 -5.23
C GLU A 56 17.28 -5.22 -6.31
N GLY A 57 18.07 -4.85 -7.31
CA GLY A 57 17.64 -3.93 -8.36
C GLY A 57 17.57 -2.45 -7.92
N VAL A 58 18.05 -2.11 -6.75
CA VAL A 58 18.07 -0.73 -6.20
C VAL A 58 19.12 0.13 -6.89
N VAL A 59 20.29 -0.44 -7.20
CA VAL A 59 21.35 0.24 -7.95
C VAL A 59 21.74 -0.56 -9.19
N GLU A 60 22.28 0.15 -10.17
CA GLU A 60 22.90 -0.43 -11.36
C GLU A 60 24.34 0.03 -11.49
N SER A 61 25.20 -0.83 -12.06
CA SER A 61 26.56 -0.46 -12.37
C SER A 61 26.71 -0.03 -13.83
N ARG A 62 27.40 1.09 -14.05
CA ARG A 62 27.71 1.64 -15.37
C ARG A 62 29.23 1.86 -15.49
N ASP A 63 29.77 1.78 -16.70
CA ASP A 63 31.13 2.20 -16.92
C ASP A 63 31.21 3.73 -16.87
N GLN A 64 32.21 4.24 -16.14
CA GLN A 64 32.43 5.68 -16.03
C GLN A 64 32.76 6.26 -17.41
N LYS A 65 31.96 7.22 -17.88
CA LYS A 65 32.29 7.99 -19.08
C LYS A 65 33.49 8.87 -18.79
N VAL A 66 34.60 8.59 -19.42
CA VAL A 66 35.82 9.42 -19.31
C VAL A 66 35.75 10.49 -20.39
N TYR A 67 35.62 11.74 -19.98
CA TYR A 67 35.75 12.89 -20.86
C TYR A 67 37.23 13.36 -20.79
N GLY A 68 37.98 13.20 -21.87
CA GLY A 68 39.39 13.59 -21.97
C GLY A 68 40.36 12.46 -22.32
N THR A 69 41.65 12.70 -22.20
CA THR A 69 42.73 11.75 -22.50
C THR A 69 42.63 10.50 -21.61
N ARG A 70 42.47 9.34 -22.22
CA ARG A 70 42.37 8.04 -21.55
C ARG A 70 43.67 7.74 -20.77
N GLY A 71 43.59 7.70 -19.44
CA GLY A 71 44.65 7.14 -18.59
C GLY A 71 44.77 5.62 -18.78
N ARG A 72 45.94 5.03 -18.44
CA ARG A 72 46.15 3.57 -18.42
C ARG A 72 45.29 2.96 -17.28
N GLY A 73 44.33 2.10 -17.61
CA GLY A 73 43.58 1.32 -16.64
C GLY A 73 42.16 1.01 -17.13
N ARG A 74 41.54 -0.01 -16.51
CA ARG A 74 40.12 -0.34 -16.75
C ARG A 74 39.27 0.81 -16.19
N PRO A 75 38.23 1.32 -16.93
CA PRO A 75 37.34 2.33 -16.40
C PRO A 75 36.75 1.90 -15.04
N ALA A 76 36.69 2.84 -14.11
CA ALA A 76 36.04 2.57 -12.84
C ALA A 76 34.53 2.36 -13.04
N LYS A 77 33.97 1.40 -12.36
CA LYS A 77 32.51 1.25 -12.31
C LYS A 77 31.92 2.34 -11.43
N VAL A 78 30.90 3.00 -11.92
CA VAL A 78 30.04 3.89 -11.15
C VAL A 78 28.69 3.21 -10.90
N PHE A 79 28.14 3.45 -9.73
CA PHE A 79 26.86 2.92 -9.29
C PHE A 79 25.86 4.06 -9.24
N ALA A 80 24.70 3.85 -9.84
CA ALA A 80 23.60 4.79 -9.90
C ALA A 80 22.34 4.13 -9.37
N LEU A 81 21.42 4.88 -8.77
CA LEU A 81 20.10 4.37 -8.45
C LEU A 81 19.32 4.06 -9.74
N THR A 82 18.61 2.95 -9.72
CA THR A 82 17.59 2.64 -10.71
C THR A 82 16.33 3.49 -10.45
N GLU A 83 15.32 3.41 -11.30
CA GLU A 83 14.01 4.00 -11.04
C GLU A 83 13.39 3.38 -9.78
N ALA A 84 13.31 2.04 -9.71
CA ALA A 84 12.85 1.32 -8.52
C ALA A 84 13.65 1.67 -7.26
N GLY A 85 14.97 1.89 -7.40
CA GLY A 85 15.81 2.33 -6.29
C GLY A 85 15.48 3.75 -5.81
N ARG A 86 15.06 4.65 -6.68
CA ARG A 86 14.56 5.97 -6.30
C ARG A 86 13.20 5.90 -5.62
N ASP A 87 12.31 5.02 -6.10
CA ASP A 87 10.99 4.82 -5.55
C ASP A 87 11.01 4.21 -4.13
N SER A 88 12.11 3.58 -3.74
CA SER A 88 12.29 3.05 -2.36
C SER A 88 12.57 4.15 -1.32
N PHE A 89 12.86 5.39 -1.75
CA PHE A 89 12.99 6.52 -0.84
C PHE A 89 11.65 7.19 -0.60
N GLU A 90 11.60 7.92 0.50
CA GLU A 90 10.41 8.68 0.89
C GLU A 90 9.91 9.55 -0.25
N GLN A 91 8.65 9.36 -0.61
CA GLN A 91 7.94 10.11 -1.64
C GLN A 91 6.95 11.06 -0.96
N GLN A 92 6.80 12.26 -1.51
CA GLN A 92 5.84 13.25 -1.00
C GLN A 92 4.50 13.18 -1.73
N TYR A 93 4.10 11.98 -2.21
CA TYR A 93 2.83 11.84 -2.93
C TYR A 93 1.62 12.06 -2.03
N ASP A 94 1.70 11.67 -0.76
CA ASP A 94 0.62 11.91 0.20
C ASP A 94 0.43 13.42 0.43
N ASP A 95 1.51 14.17 0.66
CA ASP A 95 1.46 15.63 0.82
C ASP A 95 0.93 16.32 -0.45
N LEU A 96 1.39 15.88 -1.62
CA LEU A 96 0.90 16.39 -2.90
C LEU A 96 -0.60 16.13 -3.08
N ALA A 97 -1.07 14.93 -2.73
CA ALA A 97 -2.48 14.56 -2.81
C ALA A 97 -3.34 15.39 -1.84
N VAL A 98 -2.88 15.57 -0.59
CA VAL A 98 -3.52 16.43 0.40
C VAL A 98 -3.63 17.87 -0.11
N LEU A 99 -2.55 18.46 -0.61
CA LEU A 99 -2.55 19.81 -1.17
C LEU A 99 -3.49 19.94 -2.36
N ALA A 100 -3.53 18.94 -3.25
CA ALA A 100 -4.41 18.95 -4.41
C ALA A 100 -5.89 18.89 -4.01
N LEU A 101 -6.26 18.04 -3.03
CA LEU A 101 -7.64 17.96 -2.55
C LEU A 101 -8.05 19.20 -1.75
N ARG A 102 -7.13 19.78 -0.99
CA ARG A 102 -7.38 21.06 -0.30
C ARG A 102 -7.64 22.17 -1.31
N PHE A 103 -6.81 22.29 -2.35
CA PHE A 103 -7.02 23.25 -3.44
C PHE A 103 -8.36 23.02 -4.15
N LEU A 104 -8.74 21.77 -4.38
CA LEU A 104 -10.04 21.42 -4.97
C LEU A 104 -11.19 21.86 -4.08
N SER A 105 -11.13 21.60 -2.77
CA SER A 105 -12.14 22.03 -1.79
C SER A 105 -12.26 23.56 -1.74
N GLU A 106 -11.14 24.27 -1.69
CA GLU A 106 -11.12 25.75 -1.63
C GLU A 106 -11.66 26.41 -2.89
N THR A 107 -11.40 25.85 -4.07
CA THR A 107 -11.76 26.47 -5.36
C THR A 107 -13.12 26.05 -5.90
N GLN A 108 -13.57 24.82 -5.60
CA GLN A 108 -14.79 24.23 -6.15
C GLN A 108 -15.78 23.72 -5.07
N GLY A 109 -15.41 23.85 -3.79
CA GLY A 109 -16.22 23.42 -2.67
C GLY A 109 -16.03 21.94 -2.29
N GLU A 110 -16.54 21.56 -1.13
CA GLU A 110 -16.41 20.21 -0.59
C GLU A 110 -17.07 19.14 -1.46
N GLU A 111 -18.14 19.47 -2.17
CA GLU A 111 -18.83 18.55 -3.07
C GLU A 111 -17.91 18.03 -4.19
N ALA A 112 -16.95 18.82 -4.63
CA ALA A 112 -15.95 18.38 -5.61
C ALA A 112 -15.01 17.31 -5.03
N VAL A 113 -14.70 17.36 -3.74
CA VAL A 113 -13.92 16.31 -3.05
C VAL A 113 -14.76 15.04 -2.92
N VAL A 114 -16.04 15.13 -2.60
CA VAL A 114 -16.96 14.00 -2.55
C VAL A 114 -17.07 13.32 -3.91
N GLU A 115 -17.25 14.09 -4.97
CA GLU A 115 -17.31 13.55 -6.34
C GLU A 115 -15.98 12.89 -6.76
N PHE A 116 -14.85 13.48 -6.39
CA PHE A 116 -13.54 12.86 -6.57
C PHE A 116 -13.44 11.52 -5.83
N ALA A 117 -13.87 11.48 -4.56
CA ALA A 117 -13.86 10.29 -3.74
C ALA A 117 -14.70 9.16 -4.36
N ARG A 118 -15.91 9.47 -4.85
CA ARG A 118 -16.78 8.52 -5.56
C ARG A 118 -16.13 7.98 -6.83
N ARG A 119 -15.52 8.85 -7.64
CA ARG A 119 -14.81 8.41 -8.86
C ARG A 119 -13.62 7.51 -8.53
N ARG A 120 -12.89 7.83 -7.47
CA ARG A 120 -11.75 7.03 -7.01
C ARG A 120 -12.16 5.61 -6.64
N VAL A 121 -13.30 5.43 -5.98
CA VAL A 121 -13.77 4.10 -5.53
C VAL A 121 -14.63 3.37 -6.55
N ALA A 122 -14.84 3.91 -7.74
CA ALA A 122 -15.63 3.27 -8.81
C ALA A 122 -15.10 1.89 -9.26
N PHE A 123 -13.85 1.58 -8.90
CA PHE A 123 -13.28 0.23 -9.08
C PHE A 123 -14.08 -0.83 -8.30
N VAL A 124 -14.69 -0.48 -7.16
CA VAL A 124 -15.42 -1.45 -6.33
C VAL A 124 -16.56 -2.09 -7.14
N GLU A 125 -17.38 -1.28 -7.79
CA GLU A 125 -18.52 -1.78 -8.61
C GLU A 125 -18.02 -2.55 -9.83
N ARG A 126 -17.07 -1.98 -10.57
CA ARG A 126 -16.52 -2.60 -11.79
C ARG A 126 -15.84 -3.95 -11.51
N ASP A 127 -14.96 -4.00 -10.51
CA ASP A 127 -14.11 -5.16 -10.26
C ASP A 127 -14.87 -6.23 -9.46
N TYR A 128 -15.85 -5.85 -8.63
CA TYR A 128 -16.73 -6.78 -7.93
C TYR A 128 -17.54 -7.65 -8.91
N ALA A 129 -18.16 -7.04 -9.90
CA ALA A 129 -18.90 -7.77 -10.92
C ALA A 129 -18.00 -8.74 -11.69
N ALA A 130 -16.76 -8.32 -12.01
CA ALA A 130 -15.80 -9.17 -12.69
C ALA A 130 -15.35 -10.37 -11.82
N VAL A 131 -15.07 -10.14 -10.53
CA VAL A 131 -14.70 -11.20 -9.59
C VAL A 131 -15.80 -12.23 -9.43
N MET A 132 -17.06 -11.79 -9.25
CA MET A 132 -18.23 -12.68 -9.14
C MET A 132 -18.52 -13.46 -10.43
N ALA A 133 -18.21 -12.88 -11.59
CA ALA A 133 -18.35 -13.58 -12.87
C ALA A 133 -17.31 -14.70 -13.07
N ILE A 134 -16.10 -14.51 -12.52
CA ILE A 134 -14.99 -15.50 -12.60
C ILE A 134 -15.18 -16.62 -11.59
N ASP A 135 -15.65 -16.29 -10.39
CA ASP A 135 -15.77 -17.22 -9.26
C ASP A 135 -17.13 -17.01 -8.56
N PRO A 136 -18.21 -17.62 -9.11
CA PRO A 136 -19.58 -17.44 -8.60
C PRO A 136 -19.82 -18.07 -7.21
N ASP A 137 -18.92 -18.94 -6.74
CA ASP A 137 -19.04 -19.63 -5.45
C ASP A 137 -18.57 -18.75 -4.28
N LEU A 138 -17.93 -17.62 -4.56
CA LEU A 138 -17.52 -16.67 -3.51
C LEU A 138 -18.74 -16.04 -2.83
N THR A 139 -18.65 -15.89 -1.52
CA THR A 139 -19.57 -15.01 -0.82
C THR A 139 -19.34 -13.55 -1.24
N PRO A 140 -20.35 -12.68 -1.15
CA PRO A 140 -20.22 -11.25 -1.45
C PRO A 140 -19.07 -10.57 -0.67
N ALA A 141 -18.87 -10.95 0.60
CA ALA A 141 -17.79 -10.43 1.43
C ALA A 141 -16.39 -10.86 0.94
N GLU A 142 -16.25 -12.14 0.52
CA GLU A 142 -14.99 -12.66 -0.03
C GLU A 142 -14.64 -12.03 -1.38
N ALA A 143 -15.65 -11.79 -2.23
CA ALA A 143 -15.46 -11.09 -3.48
C ALA A 143 -14.95 -9.66 -3.24
N LEU A 144 -15.54 -8.93 -2.29
CA LEU A 144 -15.05 -7.59 -1.88
C LEU A 144 -13.63 -7.65 -1.32
N ALA A 145 -13.32 -8.63 -0.45
CA ALA A 145 -11.97 -8.79 0.08
C ALA A 145 -10.93 -9.00 -1.03
N ARG A 146 -11.29 -9.76 -2.08
CA ARG A 146 -10.43 -9.95 -3.26
C ARG A 146 -10.24 -8.65 -4.05
N VAL A 147 -11.31 -7.90 -4.29
CA VAL A 147 -11.26 -6.59 -4.97
C VAL A 147 -10.35 -5.63 -4.21
N PHE A 148 -10.56 -5.45 -2.91
CA PHE A 148 -9.75 -4.55 -2.10
C PHE A 148 -8.29 -4.98 -2.00
N THR A 149 -8.02 -6.29 -1.93
CA THR A 149 -6.64 -6.81 -1.92
C THR A 149 -5.90 -6.49 -3.21
N GLN A 150 -6.57 -6.57 -4.37
CA GLN A 150 -5.98 -6.16 -5.66
C GLN A 150 -5.64 -4.67 -5.71
N GLN A 151 -6.31 -3.86 -4.91
CA GLN A 151 -6.08 -2.41 -4.78
C GLN A 151 -5.13 -2.05 -3.62
N GLY A 152 -4.45 -3.03 -3.00
CA GLY A 152 -3.43 -2.82 -1.98
C GLY A 152 -3.92 -2.72 -0.55
N TYR A 153 -5.20 -3.02 -0.26
CA TYR A 153 -5.77 -2.89 1.10
C TYR A 153 -5.49 -4.09 2.03
N ALA A 154 -4.90 -5.15 1.55
CA ALA A 154 -4.67 -6.39 2.31
C ALA A 154 -5.96 -6.86 3.04
N ALA A 155 -7.04 -7.03 2.28
CA ALA A 155 -8.36 -7.29 2.82
C ALA A 155 -8.61 -8.77 3.10
N SER A 156 -9.44 -9.06 4.11
CA SER A 156 -9.87 -10.39 4.51
C SER A 156 -11.28 -10.36 5.08
N VAL A 157 -11.94 -11.52 5.15
CA VAL A 157 -13.24 -11.65 5.81
C VAL A 157 -13.06 -12.34 7.16
N ARG A 158 -13.76 -11.87 8.17
CA ARG A 158 -13.87 -12.49 9.49
C ARG A 158 -15.34 -12.58 9.88
N ASP A 159 -15.72 -13.68 10.53
CA ASP A 159 -17.05 -13.84 11.09
C ASP A 159 -17.07 -13.37 12.53
N LEU A 160 -17.95 -12.42 12.85
CA LEU A 160 -18.21 -11.97 14.22
C LEU A 160 -19.35 -12.81 14.79
N PRO A 161 -19.11 -13.66 15.81
CA PRO A 161 -20.17 -14.43 16.44
C PRO A 161 -21.10 -13.50 17.24
N LEU A 162 -22.39 -13.68 17.07
CA LEU A 162 -23.44 -12.98 17.83
C LEU A 162 -23.92 -13.84 19.00
N ALA A 163 -24.47 -13.18 20.02
CA ALA A 163 -25.07 -13.87 21.16
C ALA A 163 -26.26 -14.79 20.78
N SER A 164 -26.86 -14.58 19.61
CA SER A 164 -27.92 -15.42 19.04
C SER A 164 -27.41 -16.76 18.48
N GLY A 165 -26.11 -17.00 18.44
CA GLY A 165 -25.47 -18.15 17.76
C GLY A 165 -25.30 -17.98 16.25
N GLN A 166 -25.70 -16.84 15.69
CA GLN A 166 -25.44 -16.46 14.31
C GLN A 166 -24.09 -15.76 14.22
N SER A 167 -23.56 -15.58 13.01
CA SER A 167 -22.37 -14.75 12.76
C SER A 167 -22.68 -13.67 11.74
N VAL A 168 -21.95 -12.55 11.83
CA VAL A 168 -22.00 -11.46 10.87
C VAL A 168 -20.63 -11.34 10.20
N PRO A 169 -20.56 -11.45 8.87
CA PRO A 169 -19.31 -11.24 8.16
C PRO A 169 -18.83 -9.80 8.30
N GLN A 170 -17.53 -9.66 8.54
CA GLN A 170 -16.82 -8.40 8.59
C GLN A 170 -15.74 -8.38 7.51
N LEU A 171 -15.77 -7.35 6.67
CA LEU A 171 -14.65 -7.02 5.80
C LEU A 171 -13.60 -6.27 6.62
N CYS A 172 -12.42 -6.87 6.75
CA CYS A 172 -11.28 -6.31 7.47
C CYS A 172 -10.19 -5.93 6.47
N GLN A 173 -9.76 -4.66 6.47
CA GLN A 173 -8.68 -4.15 5.63
C GLN A 173 -7.48 -3.83 6.54
N GLN A 174 -6.39 -4.60 6.42
CA GLN A 174 -5.20 -4.50 7.29
C GLN A 174 -4.26 -3.37 6.90
N HIS A 175 -4.44 -2.83 5.70
CA HIS A 175 -3.68 -1.71 5.15
C HIS A 175 -4.62 -0.78 4.39
N CYS A 176 -4.39 0.52 4.50
CA CYS A 176 -5.07 1.55 3.71
C CYS A 176 -4.02 2.31 2.89
N PRO A 177 -4.00 2.16 1.55
CA PRO A 177 -2.98 2.80 0.71
C PRO A 177 -3.10 4.33 0.64
N VAL A 178 -4.14 4.91 1.22
CA VAL A 178 -4.39 6.37 1.25
C VAL A 178 -4.69 6.88 2.66
N SER A 179 -4.23 6.18 3.70
CA SER A 179 -4.56 6.49 5.09
C SER A 179 -4.25 7.94 5.48
N HIS A 180 -3.10 8.47 5.07
CA HIS A 180 -2.69 9.85 5.37
C HIS A 180 -3.64 10.87 4.74
N VAL A 181 -4.02 10.66 3.48
CA VAL A 181 -4.96 11.54 2.78
C VAL A 181 -6.37 11.41 3.37
N ALA A 182 -6.81 10.18 3.67
CA ALA A 182 -8.13 9.91 4.26
C ALA A 182 -8.27 10.42 5.71
N HIS A 183 -7.17 10.62 6.43
CA HIS A 183 -7.17 11.27 7.75
C HIS A 183 -7.66 12.72 7.64
N GLU A 184 -7.26 13.43 6.60
CA GLU A 184 -7.65 14.83 6.38
C GLU A 184 -8.97 14.94 5.61
N PHE A 185 -9.26 13.98 4.72
CA PHE A 185 -10.45 13.93 3.87
C PHE A 185 -11.29 12.68 4.13
N PRO A 186 -12.14 12.68 5.18
CA PRO A 186 -12.95 11.52 5.56
C PRO A 186 -13.94 11.10 4.46
N GLN A 187 -14.26 11.98 3.52
CA GLN A 187 -15.09 11.70 2.34
C GLN A 187 -14.55 10.50 1.52
N LEU A 188 -13.24 10.24 1.57
CA LEU A 188 -12.65 9.05 0.93
C LEU A 188 -13.13 7.75 1.57
N CYS A 189 -13.22 7.71 2.92
CA CYS A 189 -13.72 6.56 3.66
C CYS A 189 -15.25 6.40 3.53
N GLU A 190 -15.97 7.53 3.49
CA GLU A 190 -17.42 7.56 3.30
C GLU A 190 -17.81 7.01 1.92
N ALA A 191 -17.18 7.50 0.85
CA ALA A 191 -17.41 7.01 -0.51
C ALA A 191 -17.08 5.52 -0.66
N GLU A 192 -16.02 5.02 0.00
CA GLU A 192 -15.70 3.60 0.01
C GLU A 192 -16.81 2.79 0.70
N THR A 193 -17.34 3.27 1.81
CA THR A 193 -18.43 2.61 2.52
C THR A 193 -19.72 2.62 1.71
N GLU A 194 -20.03 3.73 1.03
CA GLU A 194 -21.17 3.84 0.10
C GLU A 194 -21.04 2.86 -1.07
N ALA A 195 -19.85 2.75 -1.68
CA ALA A 195 -19.61 1.82 -2.78
C ALA A 195 -19.78 0.35 -2.36
N ILE A 196 -19.31 -0.02 -1.15
CA ILE A 196 -19.52 -1.34 -0.57
C ILE A 196 -21.04 -1.60 -0.40
N ALA A 197 -21.77 -0.65 0.17
CA ALA A 197 -23.23 -0.76 0.37
C ALA A 197 -23.97 -0.90 -0.96
N SER A 198 -23.56 -0.14 -1.98
CA SER A 198 -24.12 -0.17 -3.34
C SER A 198 -24.02 -1.56 -3.96
N VAL A 199 -22.83 -2.16 -4.01
CA VAL A 199 -22.64 -3.48 -4.65
C VAL A 199 -23.30 -4.62 -3.88
N LEU A 200 -23.46 -4.48 -2.57
CA LEU A 200 -24.12 -5.47 -1.72
C LEU A 200 -25.66 -5.29 -1.69
N GLY A 201 -26.16 -4.15 -2.16
CA GLY A 201 -27.60 -3.81 -2.08
C GLY A 201 -28.12 -3.75 -0.64
N THR A 202 -27.27 -3.50 0.35
CA THR A 202 -27.63 -3.44 1.76
C THR A 202 -26.82 -2.38 2.49
N HIS A 203 -27.36 -1.86 3.58
CA HIS A 203 -26.61 -0.96 4.45
C HIS A 203 -25.47 -1.72 5.11
N VAL A 204 -24.28 -1.11 5.12
CA VAL A 204 -23.11 -1.62 5.85
C VAL A 204 -22.68 -0.60 6.91
N GLN A 205 -22.01 -1.07 7.94
CA GLN A 205 -21.55 -0.22 9.03
C GLN A 205 -20.03 -0.30 9.16
N ARG A 206 -19.34 0.83 8.99
CA ARG A 206 -17.92 0.99 9.28
C ARG A 206 -17.75 1.14 10.79
N LEU A 207 -17.01 0.22 11.42
CA LEU A 207 -16.80 0.20 12.88
C LEU A 207 -15.46 0.83 13.29
N ALA A 208 -14.44 0.71 12.43
CA ALA A 208 -13.09 1.17 12.70
C ALA A 208 -12.44 1.62 11.40
N THR A 209 -11.51 2.60 11.48
CA THR A 209 -10.75 3.09 10.32
C THR A 209 -9.30 3.38 10.68
N ILE A 210 -8.37 2.91 9.85
CA ILE A 210 -6.94 3.19 9.96
C ILE A 210 -6.68 4.71 9.91
N ALA A 211 -7.41 5.43 9.07
CA ALA A 211 -7.29 6.88 8.95
C ALA A 211 -7.60 7.63 10.25
N HIS A 212 -8.38 7.08 11.16
CA HIS A 212 -8.69 7.67 12.47
C HIS A 212 -7.92 7.03 13.63
N GLY A 213 -6.88 6.23 13.32
CA GLY A 213 -5.96 5.70 14.32
C GLY A 213 -6.22 4.27 14.75
N ASP A 214 -7.21 3.59 14.18
CA ASP A 214 -7.41 2.15 14.42
C ASP A 214 -6.34 1.33 13.67
N GLY A 215 -6.05 0.14 14.17
CA GLY A 215 -5.08 -0.76 13.53
C GLY A 215 -5.61 -1.49 12.29
N VAL A 216 -6.91 -1.40 12.00
CA VAL A 216 -7.60 -2.08 10.90
C VAL A 216 -8.88 -1.34 10.54
N CYS A 217 -9.21 -1.26 9.25
CA CYS A 217 -10.55 -0.84 8.84
C CYS A 217 -11.49 -2.04 8.92
N THR A 218 -12.61 -1.90 9.62
CA THR A 218 -13.59 -2.96 9.77
C THR A 218 -14.97 -2.50 9.32
N THR A 219 -15.58 -3.24 8.41
CA THR A 219 -16.94 -2.98 7.92
C THR A 219 -17.82 -4.21 8.19
N CYS A 220 -18.86 -4.05 8.98
CA CYS A 220 -19.88 -5.08 9.17
C CYS A 220 -20.79 -5.13 7.96
N ILE A 221 -21.05 -6.34 7.48
CA ILE A 221 -21.97 -6.62 6.37
C ILE A 221 -23.15 -7.40 6.94
N PRO A 222 -24.30 -6.75 7.23
CA PRO A 222 -25.47 -7.45 7.73
C PRO A 222 -25.94 -8.50 6.72
N GLN A 223 -26.19 -9.71 7.18
CA GLN A 223 -26.91 -10.68 6.34
C GLN A 223 -28.35 -10.20 6.20
N THR A 224 -28.80 -9.97 4.98
CA THR A 224 -30.21 -9.78 4.72
C THR A 224 -30.93 -11.04 5.18
N LEU A 225 -31.65 -10.96 6.30
CA LEU A 225 -32.62 -11.97 6.64
C LEU A 225 -33.57 -12.03 5.44
N LYS A 226 -33.56 -13.13 4.67
CA LYS A 226 -34.66 -13.45 3.77
C LYS A 226 -35.87 -13.59 4.68
N THR A 227 -36.61 -12.51 4.81
CA THR A 227 -37.91 -12.56 5.48
C THR A 227 -38.78 -13.41 4.55
N ASP A 228 -39.03 -14.68 4.94
CA ASP A 228 -40.04 -15.53 4.35
C ASP A 228 -41.40 -14.87 4.62
N LEU A 229 -41.74 -13.87 3.81
CA LEU A 229 -43.08 -13.26 3.76
C LEU A 229 -44.05 -14.11 2.90
N GLU A 230 -43.81 -15.39 2.79
CA GLU A 230 -44.75 -16.34 2.21
C GLU A 230 -45.22 -17.33 3.28
N GLN A 231 -46.14 -16.92 4.11
CA GLN A 231 -47.18 -17.77 4.71
C GLN A 231 -48.06 -16.97 5.67
N VAL A 232 -48.88 -16.08 5.13
CA VAL A 232 -50.09 -15.69 5.83
C VAL A 232 -51.18 -16.66 5.36
N PRO A 233 -51.63 -17.63 6.17
CA PRO A 233 -52.75 -18.45 5.81
C PRO A 233 -54.02 -17.58 5.74
N GLN A 234 -54.60 -17.50 4.54
CA GLN A 234 -55.95 -16.92 4.40
C GLN A 234 -56.91 -17.75 5.23
N LYS A 235 -57.41 -17.17 6.31
CA LYS A 235 -58.55 -17.71 7.03
C LYS A 235 -59.75 -17.56 6.10
N GLU A 236 -60.25 -18.71 5.63
CA GLU A 236 -61.58 -18.84 5.04
C GLU A 236 -62.63 -18.27 6.01
N GLN A 237 -63.36 -17.30 5.52
CA GLN A 237 -64.60 -16.87 6.16
C GLN A 237 -65.72 -17.75 5.60
N SER A 238 -66.36 -18.58 6.46
CA SER A 238 -67.68 -19.15 6.28
C SER A 238 -68.63 -18.41 7.14
#